data_d6cc133680b6b2a8d89b2fba6925bbf3
#
_entry.id   d6cc133680b6b2a8d89b2fba6925bbf3
#
_cell.length_a   1.000
_cell.length_b   1.000
_cell.length_c   1.000
_cell.angle_alpha   90.00
_cell.angle_beta   90.00
_cell.angle_gamma   90.00
#
_symmetry.space_group_name_H-M   'P 1'
#
loop_
_entity.id
_entity.type
_entity.pdbx_description
1 polymer ?
#
loop_
_entity_poly.entity_id
_entity_poly.type
_entity_poly.pdbx_seq_one_letter_code
_entity_poly.pdbx_strand_id
1 'polypeptide(L)'
;RDCLLSRGLGDVYKRQEYQGAEVAFIDVDGTGCIRLDHLERELSAGDVALVTSLHANNEVGTVQPVRAVCSLAARFGVPSHIDAVSSLGSLPVSLHEFGASAVSVSAHKVGGPVGVGALAIGRQVQADALVHGGGQQRGMRSGTLDVAGAASFAAALDAAADDAVVARLRQLRDLCIHELRAAVPDAVLLGADAAAELNDNGVSVPARLPGNAHFLFPGAQGDSLLYLLDMAGVSVSTGSACQAGIPEPSHVVLAMGGDADAAKSVLRITLGWDTREEDVHTLVEALPDAYARARRAGFSNR
;
A
#
# COMPACT_ATOMS: atom_id res chain seq x y z
N ARG A 1 7.72 -22.00 13.50
CA ARG A 1 8.40 -20.68 13.49
C ARG A 1 7.43 -19.68 12.94
N ASP A 2 7.18 -18.64 13.69
CA ASP A 2 6.16 -17.66 13.40
C ASP A 2 6.65 -16.65 12.36
N CYS A 3 5.73 -16.20 11.52
CA CYS A 3 5.95 -15.11 10.58
C CYS A 3 5.11 -13.90 11.00
N LEU A 4 5.76 -12.78 11.26
CA LEU A 4 5.08 -11.54 11.68
C LEU A 4 4.77 -10.67 10.47
N LEU A 5 3.51 -10.32 10.32
CA LEU A 5 3.00 -9.52 9.19
C LEU A 5 2.38 -8.22 9.69
N SER A 6 2.63 -7.12 8.99
CA SER A 6 1.79 -5.94 9.15
C SER A 6 0.43 -6.19 8.49
N ARG A 7 -0.65 -5.73 9.13
CA ARG A 7 -2.00 -5.82 8.55
C ARG A 7 -2.05 -5.01 7.26
N GLY A 8 -2.31 -5.67 6.13
CA GLY A 8 -2.31 -5.09 4.79
C GLY A 8 -1.64 -5.97 3.72
N LEU A 9 -0.93 -7.03 4.13
CA LEU A 9 -0.28 -8.00 3.23
C LEU A 9 -1.21 -9.19 2.93
N GLY A 10 -2.45 -8.95 2.50
CA GLY A 10 -3.51 -9.95 2.38
C GLY A 10 -3.18 -11.21 1.58
N ASP A 11 -2.26 -11.16 0.64
CA ASP A 11 -1.96 -12.31 -0.24
C ASP A 11 -0.70 -13.09 0.17
N VAL A 12 0.24 -12.47 0.89
CA VAL A 12 1.53 -13.10 1.24
C VAL A 12 1.33 -14.16 2.32
N TYR A 13 0.52 -13.91 3.34
CA TYR A 13 0.34 -14.82 4.47
C TYR A 13 -0.37 -16.14 4.09
N LYS A 14 -1.29 -16.14 3.12
CA LYS A 14 -2.02 -17.35 2.70
C LYS A 14 -1.09 -18.47 2.25
N ARG A 15 0.01 -18.11 1.55
CA ARG A 15 0.99 -19.10 1.16
C ARG A 15 1.79 -19.63 2.34
N GLN A 16 2.10 -18.79 3.28
CA GLN A 16 2.88 -19.15 4.47
C GLN A 16 2.08 -20.10 5.36
N GLU A 17 0.81 -19.80 5.62
CA GLU A 17 -0.12 -20.70 6.32
C GLU A 17 -0.26 -22.05 5.60
N TYR A 18 -0.37 -22.04 4.27
CA TYR A 18 -0.43 -23.28 3.48
C TYR A 18 0.84 -24.13 3.62
N GLN A 19 1.99 -23.50 3.86
CA GLN A 19 3.26 -24.18 4.11
C GLN A 19 3.47 -24.55 5.60
N GLY A 20 2.49 -24.30 6.45
CA GLY A 20 2.51 -24.64 7.87
C GLY A 20 3.21 -23.61 8.76
N ALA A 21 3.41 -22.39 8.29
CA ALA A 21 3.87 -21.30 9.15
C ALA A 21 2.70 -20.76 9.99
N GLU A 22 2.95 -20.46 11.24
CA GLU A 22 2.05 -19.66 12.06
C GLU A 22 2.23 -18.19 11.73
N VAL A 23 1.13 -17.46 11.55
CA VAL A 23 1.15 -16.05 11.14
C VAL A 23 0.57 -15.20 12.26
N ALA A 24 1.39 -14.30 12.80
CA ALA A 24 0.95 -13.30 13.77
C ALA A 24 0.85 -11.92 13.08
N PHE A 25 -0.28 -11.23 13.25
CA PHE A 25 -0.51 -9.90 12.71
C PHE A 25 -0.17 -8.84 13.75
N ILE A 26 0.69 -7.91 13.35
CA ILE A 26 1.03 -6.75 14.18
C ILE A 26 -0.04 -5.68 14.02
N ASP A 27 -0.55 -5.17 15.14
CA ASP A 27 -1.55 -4.11 15.15
C ASP A 27 -1.02 -2.81 14.55
N VAL A 28 -1.95 -2.02 14.04
CA VAL A 28 -1.71 -0.66 13.58
C VAL A 28 -2.47 0.33 14.47
N ASP A 29 -2.07 1.59 14.41
CA ASP A 29 -2.82 2.67 15.05
C ASP A 29 -3.97 3.18 14.17
N GLY A 30 -4.69 4.20 14.62
CA GLY A 30 -5.82 4.81 13.88
C GLY A 30 -5.41 5.47 12.56
N THR A 31 -4.13 5.64 12.27
CA THR A 31 -3.61 6.12 10.99
C THR A 31 -3.16 4.99 10.06
N GLY A 32 -3.22 3.75 10.52
CA GLY A 32 -2.72 2.57 9.80
C GLY A 32 -1.20 2.41 9.88
N CYS A 33 -0.53 3.10 10.80
CA CYS A 33 0.89 2.93 11.07
C CYS A 33 1.12 1.75 12.01
N ILE A 34 2.13 0.91 11.73
CA ILE A 34 2.46 -0.27 12.53
C ILE A 34 2.86 0.11 13.96
N ARG A 35 2.40 -0.67 14.94
CA ARG A 35 2.74 -0.52 16.34
C ARG A 35 4.06 -1.23 16.68
N LEU A 36 5.14 -0.48 16.77
CA LEU A 36 6.46 -1.02 17.08
C LEU A 36 6.54 -1.68 18.45
N ASP A 37 5.76 -1.21 19.43
CA ASP A 37 5.65 -1.84 20.77
C ASP A 37 5.02 -3.24 20.70
N HIS A 38 4.06 -3.44 19.80
CA HIS A 38 3.50 -4.77 19.55
C HIS A 38 4.52 -5.67 18.85
N LEU A 39 5.18 -5.17 17.80
CA LEU A 39 6.24 -5.90 17.10
C LEU A 39 7.35 -6.36 18.07
N GLU A 40 7.78 -5.49 18.99
CA GLU A 40 8.82 -5.83 19.98
C GLU A 40 8.35 -6.92 20.95
N ARG A 41 7.10 -6.92 21.37
CA ARG A 41 6.53 -7.99 22.21
C ARG A 41 6.55 -9.34 21.50
N GLU A 42 6.08 -9.38 20.25
CA GLU A 42 6.07 -10.62 19.45
C GLU A 42 7.48 -11.16 19.21
N LEU A 43 8.42 -10.29 18.85
CA LEU A 43 9.83 -10.67 18.70
C LEU A 43 10.44 -11.19 19.98
N SER A 44 10.06 -10.61 21.14
CA SER A 44 10.55 -11.01 22.47
C SER A 44 10.00 -12.37 22.91
N ALA A 45 8.84 -12.78 22.41
CA ALA A 45 8.26 -14.09 22.68
C ALA A 45 9.10 -15.23 22.04
N GLY A 46 9.90 -14.90 21.03
CA GLY A 46 10.83 -15.85 20.38
C GLY A 46 10.18 -16.66 19.25
N ASP A 47 11.02 -17.47 18.59
CA ASP A 47 10.64 -18.39 17.49
C ASP A 47 10.08 -17.72 16.22
N VAL A 48 10.38 -16.44 16.01
CA VAL A 48 10.03 -15.69 14.80
C VAL A 48 11.00 -16.01 13.68
N ALA A 49 10.47 -16.44 12.52
CA ALA A 49 11.28 -16.79 11.34
C ALA A 49 11.49 -15.60 10.40
N LEU A 50 10.51 -14.70 10.31
CA LEU A 50 10.51 -13.58 9.38
C LEU A 50 9.60 -12.46 9.90
N VAL A 51 10.04 -11.21 9.75
CA VAL A 51 9.17 -10.03 9.82
C VAL A 51 8.91 -9.55 8.41
N THR A 52 7.64 -9.33 8.02
CA THR A 52 7.33 -8.70 6.73
C THR A 52 6.40 -7.52 6.93
N SER A 53 6.67 -6.43 6.21
CA SER A 53 5.88 -5.19 6.26
C SER A 53 5.76 -4.56 4.89
N LEU A 54 4.66 -3.84 4.66
CA LEU A 54 4.58 -2.88 3.56
C LEU A 54 5.52 -1.70 3.85
N HIS A 55 6.11 -1.09 2.81
CA HIS A 55 6.73 0.23 2.94
C HIS A 55 5.66 1.34 3.02
N ALA A 56 4.58 1.20 2.25
CA ALA A 56 3.41 2.06 2.36
C ALA A 56 2.14 1.28 2.06
N ASN A 57 1.08 1.56 2.81
CA ASN A 57 -0.21 0.91 2.61
C ASN A 57 -0.86 1.38 1.30
N ASN A 58 -1.30 0.47 0.47
CA ASN A 58 -1.86 0.74 -0.86
C ASN A 58 -3.31 1.27 -0.82
N GLU A 59 -4.01 1.14 0.30
CA GLU A 59 -5.37 1.68 0.46
C GLU A 59 -5.31 3.10 1.05
N VAL A 60 -4.89 3.23 2.30
CA VAL A 60 -4.89 4.51 3.03
C VAL A 60 -3.67 5.39 2.76
N GLY A 61 -2.66 4.87 2.06
CA GLY A 61 -1.47 5.62 1.69
C GLY A 61 -0.45 5.86 2.82
N THR A 62 -0.71 5.35 4.02
CA THR A 62 0.18 5.54 5.17
C THR A 62 1.53 4.86 4.96
N VAL A 63 2.61 5.62 5.13
CA VAL A 63 4.00 5.15 5.07
C VAL A 63 4.37 4.51 6.41
N GLN A 64 5.09 3.39 6.36
CA GLN A 64 5.51 2.65 7.54
C GLN A 64 6.94 2.99 7.96
N PRO A 65 7.28 2.95 9.25
CA PRO A 65 8.63 3.20 9.75
C PRO A 65 9.53 1.97 9.51
N VAL A 66 9.85 1.70 8.23
CA VAL A 66 10.52 0.44 7.85
C VAL A 66 11.95 0.31 8.36
N ARG A 67 12.67 1.43 8.53
CA ARG A 67 14.00 1.39 9.17
C ARG A 67 13.89 0.95 10.63
N ALA A 68 12.88 1.46 11.35
CA ALA A 68 12.62 1.06 12.73
C ALA A 68 12.19 -0.41 12.82
N VAL A 69 11.32 -0.87 11.92
CA VAL A 69 10.88 -2.27 11.82
C VAL A 69 12.08 -3.19 11.57
N CYS A 70 12.91 -2.88 10.57
CA CYS A 70 14.09 -3.69 10.23
C CYS A 70 15.14 -3.67 11.33
N SER A 71 15.40 -2.51 11.94
CA SER A 71 16.32 -2.38 13.06
C SER A 71 15.88 -3.21 14.26
N LEU A 72 14.57 -3.19 14.54
CA LEU A 72 13.99 -3.98 15.63
C LEU A 72 14.12 -5.48 15.35
N ALA A 73 13.75 -5.95 14.15
CA ALA A 73 13.92 -7.34 13.74
C ALA A 73 15.39 -7.80 13.84
N ALA A 74 16.32 -6.98 13.39
CA ALA A 74 17.76 -7.27 13.45
C ALA A 74 18.29 -7.41 14.88
N ARG A 75 17.78 -6.66 15.87
CA ARG A 75 18.12 -6.81 17.28
C ARG A 75 17.82 -8.20 17.84
N PHE A 76 16.79 -8.86 17.28
CA PHE A 76 16.42 -10.22 17.66
C PHE A 76 16.99 -11.29 16.69
N GLY A 77 17.82 -10.88 15.73
CA GLY A 77 18.42 -11.80 14.74
C GLY A 77 17.41 -12.34 13.72
N VAL A 78 16.26 -11.68 13.56
CA VAL A 78 15.18 -12.08 12.65
C VAL A 78 15.34 -11.35 11.32
N PRO A 79 15.30 -12.04 10.16
CA PRO A 79 15.30 -11.40 8.85
C PRO A 79 14.03 -10.59 8.64
N SER A 80 14.13 -9.51 7.85
CA SER A 80 13.01 -8.65 7.50
C SER A 80 12.82 -8.56 5.98
N HIS A 81 11.57 -8.57 5.55
CA HIS A 81 11.15 -8.33 4.18
C HIS A 81 10.26 -7.10 4.11
N ILE A 82 10.54 -6.22 3.15
CA ILE A 82 9.74 -5.02 2.89
C ILE A 82 9.09 -5.12 1.51
N ASP A 83 7.77 -5.03 1.48
CA ASP A 83 7.03 -4.88 0.24
C ASP A 83 6.96 -3.38 -0.11
N ALA A 84 7.73 -2.99 -1.12
CA ALA A 84 7.78 -1.62 -1.63
C ALA A 84 7.02 -1.44 -2.96
N VAL A 85 6.14 -2.38 -3.30
CA VAL A 85 5.38 -2.38 -4.57
C VAL A 85 4.56 -1.10 -4.75
N SER A 86 3.94 -0.59 -3.67
CA SER A 86 3.10 0.61 -3.73
C SER A 86 3.86 1.93 -3.59
N SER A 87 5.12 1.90 -3.20
CA SER A 87 5.93 3.08 -2.90
C SER A 87 7.07 3.34 -3.88
N LEU A 88 7.49 2.32 -4.63
CA LEU A 88 8.54 2.45 -5.64
C LEU A 88 8.19 3.58 -6.63
N GLY A 89 9.17 4.39 -7.01
CA GLY A 89 8.99 5.56 -7.88
C GLY A 89 8.35 6.78 -7.21
N SER A 90 7.74 6.60 -6.02
CA SER A 90 7.08 7.69 -5.27
C SER A 90 7.82 8.08 -3.99
N LEU A 91 8.54 7.12 -3.40
CA LEU A 91 9.38 7.29 -2.22
C LEU A 91 10.73 6.63 -2.46
N PRO A 92 11.80 7.07 -1.77
CA PRO A 92 13.09 6.39 -1.82
C PRO A 92 12.97 4.94 -1.33
N VAL A 93 13.45 3.98 -2.13
CA VAL A 93 13.46 2.55 -1.79
C VAL A 93 14.89 2.04 -1.87
N SER A 94 15.44 1.60 -0.74
CA SER A 94 16.79 1.10 -0.66
C SER A 94 16.87 -0.05 0.36
N LEU A 95 17.30 -1.23 -0.12
CA LEU A 95 17.55 -2.40 0.73
C LEU A 95 18.53 -2.06 1.87
N HIS A 96 19.59 -1.33 1.54
CA HIS A 96 20.66 -0.98 2.48
C HIS A 96 20.20 0.05 3.52
N GLU A 97 19.54 1.14 3.07
CA GLU A 97 19.10 2.19 3.98
C GLU A 97 17.96 1.73 4.90
N PHE A 98 17.11 0.81 4.45
CA PHE A 98 16.10 0.19 5.31
C PHE A 98 16.73 -0.77 6.34
N GLY A 99 17.92 -1.30 6.05
CA GLY A 99 18.48 -2.40 6.81
C GLY A 99 17.71 -3.71 6.60
N ALA A 100 16.97 -3.83 5.52
CA ALA A 100 16.12 -4.96 5.22
C ALA A 100 16.90 -6.16 4.71
N SER A 101 16.43 -7.38 4.98
CA SER A 101 16.95 -8.61 4.42
C SER A 101 16.52 -8.82 2.97
N ALA A 102 15.30 -8.38 2.64
CA ALA A 102 14.75 -8.44 1.29
C ALA A 102 13.77 -7.28 1.04
N VAL A 103 13.65 -6.87 -0.25
CA VAL A 103 12.69 -5.86 -0.71
C VAL A 103 12.03 -6.32 -2.01
N SER A 104 10.70 -6.33 -2.06
CA SER A 104 9.91 -6.65 -3.26
C SER A 104 9.45 -5.39 -3.97
N VAL A 105 9.50 -5.41 -5.33
CA VAL A 105 9.00 -4.33 -6.19
C VAL A 105 8.34 -4.90 -7.45
N SER A 106 7.48 -4.10 -8.10
CA SER A 106 6.75 -4.53 -9.32
C SER A 106 6.71 -3.43 -10.36
N ALA A 107 6.97 -3.80 -11.63
CA ALA A 107 7.07 -2.87 -12.74
C ALA A 107 5.75 -2.16 -13.08
N HIS A 108 4.62 -2.88 -13.04
CA HIS A 108 3.32 -2.30 -13.41
C HIS A 108 2.85 -1.17 -12.48
N LYS A 109 3.46 -1.02 -11.31
CA LYS A 109 3.15 0.07 -10.35
C LYS A 109 3.86 1.39 -10.69
N VAL A 110 4.87 1.33 -11.54
CA VAL A 110 5.62 2.50 -12.01
C VAL A 110 5.46 2.72 -13.53
N GLY A 111 4.37 2.21 -14.12
CA GLY A 111 4.12 2.35 -15.56
C GLY A 111 4.91 1.37 -16.44
N GLY A 112 5.57 0.39 -15.86
CA GLY A 112 6.28 -0.68 -16.55
C GLY A 112 5.36 -1.85 -16.95
N PRO A 113 5.91 -2.91 -17.58
CA PRO A 113 5.13 -4.03 -18.09
C PRO A 113 4.53 -4.87 -16.95
N VAL A 114 3.35 -5.46 -17.23
CA VAL A 114 2.70 -6.46 -16.37
C VAL A 114 3.53 -7.75 -16.36
N GLY A 115 3.55 -8.45 -15.22
CA GLY A 115 4.22 -9.74 -15.08
C GLY A 115 5.73 -9.66 -14.76
N VAL A 116 6.26 -8.46 -14.62
CA VAL A 116 7.65 -8.21 -14.26
C VAL A 116 7.75 -7.61 -12.86
N GLY A 117 8.65 -8.13 -12.05
CA GLY A 117 8.97 -7.64 -10.73
C GLY A 117 10.39 -8.01 -10.33
N ALA A 118 10.84 -7.52 -9.21
CA ALA A 118 12.14 -7.87 -8.66
C ALA A 118 12.06 -8.08 -7.15
N LEU A 119 12.88 -9.01 -6.66
CA LEU A 119 13.16 -9.21 -5.26
C LEU A 119 14.66 -8.93 -5.04
N ALA A 120 14.96 -7.81 -4.38
CA ALA A 120 16.31 -7.53 -3.91
C ALA A 120 16.54 -8.30 -2.61
N ILE A 121 17.64 -9.07 -2.54
CA ILE A 121 17.98 -9.89 -1.38
C ILE A 121 19.39 -9.54 -0.92
N GLY A 122 19.57 -9.36 0.38
CA GLY A 122 20.85 -9.13 1.01
C GLY A 122 21.80 -10.33 0.80
N ARG A 123 23.09 -10.07 0.60
CA ARG A 123 24.08 -11.12 0.29
C ARG A 123 24.21 -12.20 1.37
N GLN A 124 23.81 -11.90 2.60
CA GLN A 124 23.90 -12.80 3.75
C GLN A 124 22.61 -13.61 3.97
N VAL A 125 21.55 -13.31 3.21
CA VAL A 125 20.27 -13.99 3.34
C VAL A 125 20.32 -15.30 2.59
N GLN A 126 20.00 -16.38 3.28
CA GLN A 126 19.78 -17.68 2.67
C GLN A 126 18.29 -17.83 2.36
N ALA A 127 17.96 -18.09 1.10
CA ALA A 127 16.62 -18.38 0.65
C ALA A 127 16.64 -19.57 -0.31
N ASP A 128 15.68 -20.46 -0.12
CA ASP A 128 15.53 -21.60 -1.01
C ASP A 128 14.88 -21.19 -2.34
N ALA A 129 15.37 -21.78 -3.42
CA ALA A 129 14.80 -21.56 -4.74
C ALA A 129 13.38 -22.15 -4.83
N LEU A 130 12.43 -21.38 -5.32
CA LEU A 130 11.07 -21.88 -5.62
C LEU A 130 10.99 -22.51 -7.01
N VAL A 131 11.88 -22.10 -7.94
CA VAL A 131 11.93 -22.58 -9.33
C VAL A 131 13.30 -23.14 -9.59
N HIS A 132 13.38 -24.47 -9.74
CA HIS A 132 14.61 -25.21 -10.02
C HIS A 132 14.83 -25.41 -11.52
N GLY A 133 16.09 -25.53 -11.96
CA GLY A 133 16.45 -25.75 -13.37
C GLY A 133 17.88 -25.34 -13.70
N GLY A 134 18.08 -24.51 -14.73
CA GLY A 134 19.36 -24.17 -15.30
C GLY A 134 20.29 -23.23 -14.50
N GLY A 135 19.94 -22.92 -13.24
CA GLY A 135 20.81 -22.15 -12.33
C GLY A 135 20.86 -20.65 -12.57
N GLN A 136 19.95 -20.07 -13.34
CA GLN A 136 19.85 -18.62 -13.55
C GLN A 136 19.63 -17.90 -12.21
N GLN A 137 19.91 -16.61 -12.16
CA GLN A 137 19.83 -15.78 -10.95
C GLN A 137 20.59 -16.42 -9.75
N ARG A 138 21.79 -16.93 -9.99
CA ARG A 138 22.63 -17.62 -8.97
C ARG A 138 21.96 -18.85 -8.36
N GLY A 139 21.11 -19.55 -9.13
CA GLY A 139 20.36 -20.72 -8.67
C GLY A 139 19.10 -20.39 -7.88
N MET A 140 18.83 -19.13 -7.60
CA MET A 140 17.67 -18.73 -6.79
C MET A 140 16.35 -18.72 -7.58
N ARG A 141 16.42 -18.47 -8.88
CA ARG A 141 15.25 -18.48 -9.76
C ARG A 141 15.66 -18.92 -11.17
N SER A 142 15.46 -20.18 -11.46
CA SER A 142 15.80 -20.76 -12.77
C SER A 142 14.78 -20.38 -13.85
N GLY A 143 15.16 -20.54 -15.10
CA GLY A 143 14.40 -20.22 -16.29
C GLY A 143 15.05 -19.08 -17.09
N THR A 144 14.76 -19.05 -18.39
CA THR A 144 15.24 -17.97 -19.28
C THR A 144 14.76 -16.62 -18.76
N LEU A 145 15.69 -15.65 -18.70
CA LEU A 145 15.38 -14.32 -18.18
C LEU A 145 14.58 -13.50 -19.20
N ASP A 146 13.57 -12.80 -18.72
CA ASP A 146 12.86 -11.79 -19.52
C ASP A 146 13.68 -10.50 -19.55
N VAL A 147 14.63 -10.43 -20.47
CA VAL A 147 15.52 -9.28 -20.65
C VAL A 147 14.75 -8.04 -21.11
N ALA A 148 13.74 -8.22 -21.98
CA ALA A 148 12.94 -7.10 -22.46
C ALA A 148 12.08 -6.51 -21.35
N GLY A 149 11.46 -7.34 -20.53
CA GLY A 149 10.70 -6.92 -19.37
C GLY A 149 11.56 -6.21 -18.32
N ALA A 150 12.77 -6.74 -18.06
CA ALA A 150 13.69 -6.11 -17.12
C ALA A 150 14.19 -4.73 -17.59
N ALA A 151 14.53 -4.59 -18.89
CA ALA A 151 14.92 -3.31 -19.48
C ALA A 151 13.76 -2.29 -19.47
N SER A 152 12.53 -2.74 -19.79
CA SER A 152 11.35 -1.90 -19.74
C SER A 152 11.02 -1.45 -18.31
N PHE A 153 11.23 -2.32 -17.31
CA PHE A 153 11.06 -1.96 -15.90
C PHE A 153 12.07 -0.87 -15.48
N ALA A 154 13.34 -1.01 -15.87
CA ALA A 154 14.37 -0.02 -15.56
C ALA A 154 14.00 1.35 -16.15
N ALA A 155 13.61 1.41 -17.43
CA ALA A 155 13.20 2.65 -18.08
C ALA A 155 11.95 3.28 -17.42
N ALA A 156 10.96 2.47 -17.02
CA ALA A 156 9.77 2.96 -16.32
C ALA A 156 10.12 3.51 -14.93
N LEU A 157 11.04 2.86 -14.21
CA LEU A 157 11.47 3.32 -12.90
C LEU A 157 12.21 4.65 -12.99
N ASP A 158 13.13 4.81 -13.95
CA ASP A 158 13.85 6.07 -14.17
C ASP A 158 12.88 7.24 -14.45
N ALA A 159 11.80 6.98 -15.22
CA ALA A 159 10.77 7.98 -15.50
C ALA A 159 9.88 8.30 -14.28
N ALA A 160 9.54 7.29 -13.48
CA ALA A 160 8.66 7.47 -12.31
C ALA A 160 9.39 8.12 -11.13
N ALA A 161 10.69 7.90 -10.98
CA ALA A 161 11.51 8.43 -9.88
C ALA A 161 11.93 9.90 -10.06
N ASP A 162 11.34 10.61 -11.03
CA ASP A 162 11.58 12.04 -11.23
C ASP A 162 10.96 12.88 -10.08
N ASP A 163 11.79 13.62 -9.37
CA ASP A 163 11.39 14.48 -8.25
C ASP A 163 10.29 15.48 -8.64
N ALA A 164 10.29 15.97 -9.88
CA ALA A 164 9.26 16.88 -10.37
C ALA A 164 7.90 16.18 -10.51
N VAL A 165 7.87 14.93 -10.94
CA VAL A 165 6.65 14.12 -10.99
C VAL A 165 6.12 13.87 -9.58
N VAL A 166 6.97 13.47 -8.65
CA VAL A 166 6.60 13.23 -7.25
C VAL A 166 6.06 14.49 -6.59
N ALA A 167 6.73 15.64 -6.80
CA ALA A 167 6.28 16.94 -6.26
C ALA A 167 4.91 17.34 -6.83
N ARG A 168 4.70 17.16 -8.13
CA ARG A 168 3.41 17.42 -8.78
C ARG A 168 2.29 16.53 -8.25
N LEU A 169 2.54 15.24 -8.09
CA LEU A 169 1.55 14.31 -7.51
C LEU A 169 1.16 14.73 -6.10
N ARG A 170 2.12 15.19 -5.29
CA ARG A 170 1.85 15.70 -3.94
C ARG A 170 0.95 16.94 -3.99
N GLN A 171 1.22 17.90 -4.89
CA GLN A 171 0.39 19.08 -5.06
C GLN A 171 -1.05 18.74 -5.49
N LEU A 172 -1.21 17.84 -6.47
CA LEU A 172 -2.52 17.38 -6.94
C LEU A 172 -3.29 16.62 -5.85
N ARG A 173 -2.61 15.80 -5.05
CA ARG A 173 -3.22 15.13 -3.89
C ARG A 173 -3.72 16.14 -2.87
N ASP A 174 -2.92 17.13 -2.53
CA ASP A 174 -3.27 18.14 -1.53
C ASP A 174 -4.43 19.00 -2.02
N LEU A 175 -4.45 19.36 -3.31
CA LEU A 175 -5.58 20.01 -3.96
C LEU A 175 -6.84 19.15 -3.87
N CYS A 176 -6.75 17.88 -4.26
CA CYS A 176 -7.86 16.92 -4.21
C CYS A 176 -8.43 16.80 -2.78
N ILE A 177 -7.58 16.67 -1.78
CA ILE A 177 -8.00 16.59 -0.37
C ILE A 177 -8.69 17.89 0.06
N HIS A 178 -8.14 19.03 -0.30
CA HIS A 178 -8.69 20.34 0.06
C HIS A 178 -10.09 20.56 -0.54
N GLU A 179 -10.20 20.39 -1.85
CA GLU A 179 -11.44 20.66 -2.58
C GLU A 179 -12.53 19.63 -2.24
N LEU A 180 -12.16 18.33 -2.07
CA LEU A 180 -13.10 17.30 -1.69
C LEU A 180 -13.71 17.57 -0.31
N ARG A 181 -12.91 17.98 0.66
CA ARG A 181 -13.40 18.38 2.00
C ARG A 181 -14.33 19.57 1.95
N ALA A 182 -14.09 20.52 1.03
CA ALA A 182 -14.98 21.66 0.84
C ALA A 182 -16.32 21.25 0.19
N ALA A 183 -16.26 20.38 -0.82
CA ALA A 183 -17.44 19.92 -1.56
C ALA A 183 -18.29 18.91 -0.77
N VAL A 184 -17.67 18.07 0.05
CA VAL A 184 -18.33 17.03 0.87
C VAL A 184 -17.80 17.10 2.31
N PRO A 185 -18.30 18.03 3.16
CA PRO A 185 -17.78 18.22 4.52
C PRO A 185 -17.90 16.99 5.45
N ASP A 186 -18.84 16.09 5.16
CA ASP A 186 -19.02 14.84 5.91
C ASP A 186 -17.94 13.79 5.60
N ALA A 187 -17.19 13.95 4.51
CA ALA A 187 -16.15 13.00 4.12
C ALA A 187 -14.93 13.09 5.05
N VAL A 188 -14.43 11.94 5.50
CA VAL A 188 -13.31 11.83 6.43
C VAL A 188 -12.10 11.24 5.73
N LEU A 189 -10.98 11.97 5.68
CA LEU A 189 -9.71 11.44 5.19
C LEU A 189 -9.18 10.40 6.17
N LEU A 190 -8.93 9.19 5.68
CA LEU A 190 -8.32 8.09 6.44
C LEU A 190 -6.81 7.99 6.18
N GLY A 191 -6.10 7.36 7.10
CA GLY A 191 -4.65 7.22 7.06
C GLY A 191 -3.92 8.42 7.67
N ALA A 192 -2.60 8.47 7.53
CA ALA A 192 -1.76 9.55 8.03
C ALA A 192 -2.12 10.91 7.39
N ASP A 193 -1.93 12.00 8.12
CA ASP A 193 -2.13 13.35 7.57
C ASP A 193 -1.20 13.59 6.37
N ALA A 194 -1.71 14.31 5.36
CA ALA A 194 -0.99 14.55 4.12
C ALA A 194 0.25 15.44 4.29
N ALA A 195 0.22 16.33 5.28
CA ALA A 195 1.31 17.24 5.61
C ALA A 195 2.24 16.69 6.69
N ALA A 196 1.90 15.53 7.29
CA ALA A 196 2.68 14.97 8.38
C ALA A 196 3.99 14.33 7.87
N GLU A 197 4.97 14.36 8.75
CA GLU A 197 6.22 13.61 8.62
C GLU A 197 6.26 12.48 9.67
N LEU A 198 6.88 11.38 9.29
CA LEU A 198 7.11 10.22 10.14
C LEU A 198 8.59 10.17 10.50
N ASN A 199 8.91 10.00 11.78
CA ASN A 199 10.27 9.69 12.21
C ASN A 199 10.52 8.18 12.07
N ASP A 200 11.30 7.79 11.07
CA ASP A 200 11.70 6.41 10.83
C ASP A 200 13.16 6.21 11.27
N ASN A 201 13.34 5.86 12.55
CA ASN A 201 14.64 5.61 13.17
C ASN A 201 15.64 6.78 12.98
N GLY A 202 15.17 8.00 13.26
CA GLY A 202 15.98 9.23 13.16
C GLY A 202 16.00 9.89 11.76
N VAL A 203 15.31 9.30 10.78
CA VAL A 203 15.13 9.88 9.45
C VAL A 203 13.69 10.37 9.31
N SER A 204 13.50 11.64 8.94
CA SER A 204 12.18 12.18 8.63
C SER A 204 11.78 11.77 7.21
N VAL A 205 10.59 11.16 7.08
CA VAL A 205 10.01 10.74 5.80
C VAL A 205 8.55 11.19 5.72
N PRO A 206 8.00 11.44 4.52
CA PRO A 206 6.58 11.74 4.38
C PRO A 206 5.72 10.63 4.99
N ALA A 207 4.71 11.00 5.78
CA ALA A 207 3.84 10.02 6.43
C ALA A 207 2.80 9.40 5.47
N ARG A 208 2.64 9.97 4.25
CA ARG A 208 1.67 9.52 3.24
C ARG A 208 2.28 9.48 1.84
N LEU A 209 1.86 8.51 1.03
CA LEU A 209 2.16 8.43 -0.39
C LEU A 209 1.73 9.72 -1.13
N PRO A 210 2.53 10.23 -2.08
CA PRO A 210 2.25 11.49 -2.76
C PRO A 210 1.00 11.46 -3.64
N GLY A 211 0.61 10.32 -4.18
CA GLY A 211 -0.53 10.18 -5.10
C GLY A 211 -1.74 9.44 -4.51
N ASN A 212 -1.91 9.41 -3.18
CA ASN A 212 -3.00 8.66 -2.56
C ASN A 212 -3.85 9.52 -1.63
N ALA A 213 -5.17 9.46 -1.82
CA ALA A 213 -6.16 9.98 -0.88
C ALA A 213 -7.27 8.93 -0.68
N HIS A 214 -7.52 8.55 0.57
CA HIS A 214 -8.52 7.55 0.93
C HIS A 214 -9.55 8.17 1.86
N PHE A 215 -10.81 8.15 1.45
CA PHE A 215 -11.88 8.81 2.18
C PHE A 215 -12.98 7.83 2.61
N LEU A 216 -13.46 8.03 3.82
CA LEU A 216 -14.71 7.47 4.32
C LEU A 216 -15.86 8.45 3.98
N PHE A 217 -16.95 7.91 3.43
CA PHE A 217 -18.20 8.62 3.10
C PHE A 217 -19.34 8.09 3.96
N PRO A 218 -19.60 8.65 5.14
CA PRO A 218 -20.58 8.11 6.08
C PRO A 218 -21.96 7.92 5.49
N GLY A 219 -22.54 6.71 5.65
CA GLY A 219 -23.89 6.38 5.17
C GLY A 219 -24.02 6.09 3.67
N ALA A 220 -22.92 6.08 2.91
CA ALA A 220 -22.90 5.67 1.51
C ALA A 220 -22.10 4.37 1.33
N GLN A 221 -22.59 3.46 0.51
CA GLN A 221 -21.82 2.27 0.12
C GLN A 221 -20.77 2.65 -0.92
N GLY A 222 -19.51 2.24 -0.71
CA GLY A 222 -18.41 2.52 -1.61
C GLY A 222 -18.65 2.03 -3.04
N ASP A 223 -19.24 0.84 -3.20
CA ASP A 223 -19.59 0.30 -4.52
C ASP A 223 -20.62 1.14 -5.25
N SER A 224 -21.60 1.72 -4.52
CA SER A 224 -22.57 2.64 -5.11
C SER A 224 -21.90 3.94 -5.56
N LEU A 225 -20.97 4.46 -4.76
CA LEU A 225 -20.18 5.63 -5.13
C LEU A 225 -19.29 5.34 -6.34
N LEU A 226 -18.60 4.21 -6.35
CA LEU A 226 -17.76 3.74 -7.47
C LEU A 226 -18.56 3.73 -8.77
N TYR A 227 -19.74 3.08 -8.76
CA TYR A 227 -20.61 2.98 -9.94
C TYR A 227 -21.09 4.35 -10.43
N LEU A 228 -21.53 5.23 -9.51
CA LEU A 228 -22.04 6.55 -9.87
C LEU A 228 -20.95 7.46 -10.42
N LEU A 229 -19.74 7.37 -9.90
CA LEU A 229 -18.57 8.12 -10.40
C LEU A 229 -18.09 7.58 -11.75
N ASP A 230 -18.09 6.26 -11.95
CA ASP A 230 -17.77 5.64 -13.23
C ASP A 230 -18.73 6.11 -14.33
N MET A 231 -20.02 6.19 -14.05
CA MET A 231 -21.03 6.78 -14.95
C MET A 231 -20.79 8.27 -15.26
N ALA A 232 -20.12 8.98 -14.37
CA ALA A 232 -19.70 10.37 -14.58
C ALA A 232 -18.33 10.49 -15.26
N GLY A 233 -17.71 9.36 -15.66
CA GLY A 233 -16.40 9.32 -16.32
C GLY A 233 -15.21 9.43 -15.36
N VAL A 234 -15.42 9.18 -14.05
CA VAL A 234 -14.39 9.25 -13.03
C VAL A 234 -14.07 7.87 -12.49
N SER A 235 -12.84 7.41 -12.71
CA SER A 235 -12.34 6.12 -12.22
C SER A 235 -11.74 6.26 -10.83
N VAL A 236 -12.30 5.54 -9.86
CA VAL A 236 -11.82 5.43 -8.47
C VAL A 236 -11.79 3.95 -8.06
N SER A 237 -11.44 3.65 -6.81
CA SER A 237 -11.49 2.28 -6.30
C SER A 237 -12.13 2.23 -4.91
N THR A 238 -12.77 1.13 -4.58
CA THR A 238 -13.12 0.78 -3.19
C THR A 238 -11.97 -0.06 -2.60
N GLY A 239 -11.72 0.01 -1.30
CA GLY A 239 -10.80 -0.83 -0.52
C GLY A 239 -9.64 -1.46 -1.31
N SER A 240 -9.42 -2.76 -1.13
CA SER A 240 -8.41 -3.54 -1.84
C SER A 240 -8.88 -3.92 -3.25
N ALA A 241 -8.28 -3.36 -4.28
CA ALA A 241 -8.55 -3.70 -5.68
C ALA A 241 -8.19 -5.16 -6.07
N CYS A 242 -7.48 -5.89 -5.20
CA CYS A 242 -7.05 -7.27 -5.46
C CYS A 242 -8.18 -8.30 -5.31
N GLN A 243 -9.32 -7.92 -4.72
CA GLN A 243 -10.50 -8.80 -4.55
C GLN A 243 -11.62 -8.42 -5.54
N ALA A 244 -11.26 -8.22 -6.80
CA ALA A 244 -12.22 -7.89 -7.85
C ALA A 244 -13.37 -8.91 -7.92
N GLY A 245 -14.58 -8.46 -7.60
CA GLY A 245 -15.81 -9.23 -7.79
C GLY A 245 -16.58 -9.65 -6.53
N ILE A 246 -16.04 -9.50 -5.34
CA ILE A 246 -16.76 -9.73 -4.08
C ILE A 246 -16.64 -8.47 -3.21
N PRO A 247 -17.75 -7.79 -2.86
CA PRO A 247 -17.72 -6.63 -1.96
C PRO A 247 -17.35 -7.07 -0.55
N GLU A 248 -16.06 -7.05 -0.22
CA GLU A 248 -15.61 -7.28 1.16
C GLU A 248 -15.29 -5.94 1.84
N PRO A 249 -15.61 -5.80 3.14
CA PRO A 249 -15.20 -4.63 3.92
C PRO A 249 -13.68 -4.47 3.91
N SER A 250 -13.18 -3.24 3.82
CA SER A 250 -11.74 -2.99 3.89
C SER A 250 -11.16 -3.53 5.20
N HIS A 251 -10.31 -4.56 5.10
CA HIS A 251 -9.61 -5.11 6.25
C HIS A 251 -8.62 -4.10 6.86
N VAL A 252 -8.15 -3.13 6.06
CA VAL A 252 -7.28 -2.04 6.53
C VAL A 252 -8.06 -1.11 7.44
N VAL A 253 -9.25 -0.69 7.03
CA VAL A 253 -10.13 0.18 7.85
C VAL A 253 -10.55 -0.52 9.14
N LEU A 254 -10.88 -1.82 9.07
CA LEU A 254 -11.16 -2.63 10.27
C LEU A 254 -9.95 -2.69 11.22
N ALA A 255 -8.74 -2.89 10.68
CA ALA A 255 -7.51 -2.93 11.47
C ALA A 255 -7.18 -1.58 12.13
N MET A 256 -7.58 -0.47 11.51
CA MET A 256 -7.45 0.89 12.06
C MET A 256 -8.49 1.21 13.14
N GLY A 257 -9.39 0.28 13.46
CA GLY A 257 -10.45 0.45 14.47
C GLY A 257 -11.79 0.92 13.91
N GLY A 258 -11.95 1.01 12.60
CA GLY A 258 -13.24 1.28 11.96
C GLY A 258 -14.19 0.09 12.10
N ASP A 259 -15.49 0.36 12.09
CA ASP A 259 -16.52 -0.68 12.07
C ASP A 259 -16.79 -1.20 10.64
N ALA A 260 -17.67 -2.19 10.52
CA ALA A 260 -18.00 -2.81 9.25
C ALA A 260 -18.72 -1.85 8.28
N ASP A 261 -19.47 -0.88 8.78
CA ASP A 261 -20.15 0.12 7.97
C ASP A 261 -19.14 1.13 7.41
N ALA A 262 -18.20 1.60 8.24
CA ALA A 262 -17.07 2.42 7.81
C ALA A 262 -16.22 1.71 6.75
N ALA A 263 -15.88 0.43 6.98
CA ALA A 263 -15.05 -0.37 6.07
C ALA A 263 -15.69 -0.61 4.69
N LYS A 264 -17.01 -0.48 4.55
CA LYS A 264 -17.77 -0.57 3.29
C LYS A 264 -18.01 0.79 2.63
N SER A 265 -17.78 1.88 3.35
CA SER A 265 -18.15 3.24 2.96
C SER A 265 -16.96 4.07 2.51
N VAL A 266 -15.96 3.43 1.91
CA VAL A 266 -14.70 4.07 1.55
C VAL A 266 -14.47 4.13 0.05
N LEU A 267 -13.75 5.18 -0.39
CA LEU A 267 -13.17 5.30 -1.73
C LEU A 267 -11.69 5.62 -1.65
N ARG A 268 -10.93 4.96 -2.49
CA ARG A 268 -9.53 5.27 -2.74
C ARG A 268 -9.39 6.06 -4.04
N ILE A 269 -8.82 7.23 -3.94
CA ILE A 269 -8.48 8.12 -5.05
C ILE A 269 -6.97 8.00 -5.24
N THR A 270 -6.55 7.52 -6.42
CA THR A 270 -5.13 7.34 -6.74
C THR A 270 -4.79 8.23 -7.93
N LEU A 271 -3.79 9.08 -7.78
CA LEU A 271 -3.30 10.00 -8.80
C LEU A 271 -2.06 9.39 -9.46
N GLY A 272 -2.04 9.39 -10.79
CA GLY A 272 -0.97 8.86 -11.61
C GLY A 272 -0.10 9.96 -12.24
N TRP A 273 0.96 9.53 -12.93
CA TRP A 273 1.89 10.42 -13.62
C TRP A 273 1.23 11.29 -14.70
N ASP A 274 0.10 10.86 -15.24
CA ASP A 274 -0.70 11.54 -16.27
C ASP A 274 -1.89 12.33 -15.71
N THR A 275 -2.17 12.23 -14.41
CA THR A 275 -3.25 12.99 -13.76
C THR A 275 -3.00 14.49 -13.85
N ARG A 276 -4.05 15.23 -14.18
CA ARG A 276 -4.06 16.68 -14.31
C ARG A 276 -4.97 17.31 -13.27
N GLU A 277 -4.87 18.62 -13.13
CA GLU A 277 -5.74 19.40 -12.21
C GLU A 277 -7.21 19.32 -12.63
N GLU A 278 -7.48 19.29 -13.94
CA GLU A 278 -8.83 19.13 -14.50
C GLU A 278 -9.48 17.80 -14.09
N ASP A 279 -8.70 16.73 -13.93
CA ASP A 279 -9.21 15.42 -13.48
C ASP A 279 -9.64 15.50 -12.01
N VAL A 280 -8.91 16.25 -11.19
CA VAL A 280 -9.29 16.52 -9.79
C VAL A 280 -10.60 17.32 -9.73
N HIS A 281 -10.72 18.38 -10.51
CA HIS A 281 -11.95 19.18 -10.58
C HIS A 281 -13.14 18.34 -11.06
N THR A 282 -12.97 17.49 -12.07
CA THR A 282 -14.02 16.60 -12.57
C THR A 282 -14.53 15.64 -11.47
N LEU A 283 -13.61 15.07 -10.67
CA LEU A 283 -13.98 14.26 -9.52
C LEU A 283 -14.78 15.07 -8.48
N VAL A 284 -14.28 16.26 -8.12
CA VAL A 284 -14.87 17.09 -7.07
C VAL A 284 -16.25 17.60 -7.48
N GLU A 285 -16.47 17.93 -8.75
CA GLU A 285 -17.79 18.33 -9.29
C GLU A 285 -18.81 17.19 -9.29
N ALA A 286 -18.38 15.95 -9.64
CA ALA A 286 -19.26 14.79 -9.71
C ALA A 286 -19.64 14.22 -8.33
N LEU A 287 -18.75 14.37 -7.36
CA LEU A 287 -18.83 13.66 -6.08
C LEU A 287 -20.04 14.03 -5.20
N PRO A 288 -20.47 15.31 -5.05
CA PRO A 288 -21.60 15.67 -4.21
C PRO A 288 -22.92 15.01 -4.63
N ASP A 289 -23.25 14.98 -5.94
CA ASP A 289 -24.45 14.31 -6.45
C ASP A 289 -24.34 12.79 -6.27
N ALA A 290 -23.20 12.20 -6.61
CA ALA A 290 -22.94 10.77 -6.41
C ALA A 290 -23.12 10.37 -4.93
N TYR A 291 -22.55 11.16 -4.01
CA TYR A 291 -22.68 10.91 -2.56
C TYR A 291 -24.14 11.04 -2.07
N ALA A 292 -24.84 12.09 -2.47
CA ALA A 292 -26.24 12.28 -2.11
C ALA A 292 -27.14 11.14 -2.61
N ARG A 293 -26.87 10.61 -3.81
CA ARG A 293 -27.60 9.46 -4.39
C ARG A 293 -27.25 8.16 -3.68
N ALA A 294 -25.97 7.89 -3.43
CA ALA A 294 -25.52 6.69 -2.73
C ALA A 294 -26.07 6.62 -1.29
N ARG A 295 -26.13 7.74 -0.56
CA ARG A 295 -26.76 7.80 0.77
C ARG A 295 -28.24 7.45 0.74
N ARG A 296 -28.99 7.96 -0.23
CA ARG A 296 -30.43 7.63 -0.37
C ARG A 296 -30.65 6.14 -0.63
N ALA A 297 -29.82 5.52 -1.45
CA ALA A 297 -29.88 4.09 -1.71
C ALA A 297 -29.55 3.24 -0.47
N GLY A 298 -28.57 3.65 0.32
CA GLY A 298 -28.18 2.98 1.57
C GLY A 298 -29.24 3.00 2.66
N PHE A 299 -30.08 4.05 2.74
CA PHE A 299 -31.19 4.12 3.69
C PHE A 299 -32.40 3.28 3.28
N SER A 300 -32.54 2.92 2.00
CA SER A 300 -33.67 2.10 1.51
C SER A 300 -33.50 0.60 1.79
N ASN A 301 -32.33 0.17 2.22
CA ASN A 301 -31.98 -1.23 2.49
C ASN A 301 -31.86 -1.58 3.98
N ARG A 302 -32.35 -0.71 4.88
CA ARG A 302 -32.41 -0.96 6.33
C ARG A 302 -33.85 -1.19 6.81
#